data_cea4772d26fb593d1fbb219ae6f171c6
#
_entry.id   cea4772d26fb593d1fbb219ae6f171c6
#
_cell.length_a   1.000
_cell.length_b   1.000
_cell.length_c   1.000
_cell.angle_alpha   90.00
_cell.angle_beta   90.00
_cell.angle_gamma   90.00
#
_symmetry.space_group_name_H-M   'P 1'
#
loop_
_entity.id
_entity.type
_entity.pdbx_description
1 polymer ?
#
loop_
_entity_poly.entity_id
_entity_poly.type
_entity_poly.pdbx_seq_one_letter_code
_entity_poly.pdbx_strand_id
1 'polypeptide(L)'
;MAISTREWTAALAERVGDLQSALAFATRLPMPLTAPSPPLVRAFRMLPLVGAIVGTLAALAFLLASAIGLQPPLAAVVALAFQAWLTGALHEDGLADFADGIGGGSSRERKLAIMRDSRVGTFGALALLFTVLGKVLALGEAGTASEALAVLALISAGVLSRLASVLLLHRLPPARLEGLSYRIGCPDKETATEALVYALAIAGLLGLAIGDAGTLLLVLIAAAIGYWVVETVSRRQLGGQTGDAAGAAQQIVELAVLLAFAVGTP
;
A
#
# COMPACT_ATOMS: atom_id res chain seq x y z
N MET A 1 -28.54 -9.28 -22.53
CA MET A 1 -28.15 -8.23 -23.47
C MET A 1 -26.64 -8.36 -23.71
N ALA A 2 -26.18 -8.74 -24.90
CA ALA A 2 -24.76 -8.93 -25.18
C ALA A 2 -24.09 -7.55 -25.34
N ILE A 3 -23.05 -7.31 -24.60
CA ILE A 3 -22.21 -6.08 -24.69
C ILE A 3 -21.53 -6.11 -26.06
N SER A 4 -21.59 -5.03 -26.82
CA SER A 4 -20.97 -4.95 -28.15
C SER A 4 -19.44 -4.92 -28.06
N THR A 5 -18.77 -5.39 -29.12
CA THR A 5 -17.30 -5.38 -29.20
C THR A 5 -16.70 -3.96 -28.98
N ARG A 6 -17.41 -2.92 -29.45
CA ARG A 6 -17.01 -1.51 -29.26
C ARG A 6 -17.10 -1.07 -27.81
N GLU A 7 -18.12 -1.50 -27.07
CA GLU A 7 -18.26 -1.19 -25.64
C GLU A 7 -17.16 -1.89 -24.82
N TRP A 8 -16.81 -3.14 -25.16
CA TRP A 8 -15.70 -3.85 -24.55
C TRP A 8 -14.36 -3.17 -24.79
N THR A 9 -14.06 -2.73 -26.01
CA THR A 9 -12.80 -2.05 -26.31
C THR A 9 -12.71 -0.69 -25.63
N ALA A 10 -13.80 0.06 -25.52
CA ALA A 10 -13.84 1.34 -24.81
C ALA A 10 -13.62 1.15 -23.29
N ALA A 11 -14.30 0.17 -22.69
CA ALA A 11 -14.14 -0.15 -21.28
C ALA A 11 -12.68 -0.59 -20.94
N LEU A 12 -12.09 -1.40 -21.79
CA LEU A 12 -10.69 -1.83 -21.62
C LEU A 12 -9.72 -0.63 -21.73
N ALA A 13 -9.90 0.23 -22.72
CA ALA A 13 -9.07 1.43 -22.89
C ALA A 13 -9.17 2.36 -21.66
N GLU A 14 -10.36 2.50 -21.09
CA GLU A 14 -10.58 3.25 -19.85
C GLU A 14 -9.80 2.64 -18.68
N ARG A 15 -9.87 1.32 -18.48
CA ARG A 15 -9.14 0.62 -17.41
C ARG A 15 -7.64 0.74 -17.56
N VAL A 16 -7.12 0.67 -18.79
CA VAL A 16 -5.69 0.86 -19.08
C VAL A 16 -5.27 2.30 -18.74
N GLY A 17 -6.07 3.30 -19.10
CA GLY A 17 -5.79 4.70 -18.76
C GLY A 17 -5.78 4.95 -17.24
N ASP A 18 -6.70 4.33 -16.50
CA ASP A 18 -6.71 4.43 -15.03
C ASP A 18 -5.49 3.75 -14.41
N LEU A 19 -5.08 2.58 -14.92
CA LEU A 19 -3.88 1.90 -14.43
C LEU A 19 -2.61 2.72 -14.71
N GLN A 20 -2.49 3.32 -15.89
CA GLN A 20 -1.37 4.21 -16.22
C GLN A 20 -1.32 5.41 -15.27
N SER A 21 -2.47 6.05 -15.00
CA SER A 21 -2.57 7.19 -14.08
C SER A 21 -2.24 6.78 -12.64
N ALA A 22 -2.69 5.62 -12.17
CA ALA A 22 -2.37 5.10 -10.86
C ALA A 22 -0.88 4.74 -10.70
N LEU A 23 -0.27 4.13 -11.74
CA LEU A 23 1.18 3.85 -11.78
C LEU A 23 2.01 5.14 -11.78
N ALA A 24 1.63 6.12 -12.59
CA ALA A 24 2.32 7.42 -12.62
C ALA A 24 2.23 8.16 -11.27
N PHE A 25 1.13 8.02 -10.55
CA PHE A 25 0.94 8.60 -9.23
C PHE A 25 1.77 7.89 -8.14
N ALA A 26 1.74 6.56 -8.14
CA ALA A 26 2.27 5.76 -7.03
C ALA A 26 3.69 5.23 -7.27
N THR A 27 4.30 5.49 -8.42
CA THR A 27 5.64 5.02 -8.77
C THR A 27 6.42 6.05 -9.57
N ARG A 28 7.73 5.84 -9.70
CA ARG A 28 8.62 6.60 -10.59
C ARG A 28 8.69 6.04 -12.01
N LEU A 29 7.86 5.05 -12.35
CA LEU A 29 7.85 4.48 -13.69
C LEU A 29 7.37 5.53 -14.71
N PRO A 30 8.07 5.68 -15.84
CA PRO A 30 7.63 6.59 -16.90
C PRO A 30 6.40 6.02 -17.61
N MET A 31 5.22 6.56 -17.29
CA MET A 31 3.97 6.13 -17.91
C MET A 31 3.57 7.07 -19.04
N PRO A 32 3.24 6.55 -20.23
CA PRO A 32 2.64 7.35 -21.30
C PRO A 32 1.22 7.73 -20.88
N LEU A 33 1.03 8.96 -20.39
CA LEU A 33 -0.29 9.46 -20.07
C LEU A 33 -1.01 9.89 -21.35
N THR A 34 -2.18 9.33 -21.61
CA THR A 34 -3.04 9.75 -22.71
C THR A 34 -3.81 11.01 -22.32
N ALA A 35 -3.96 11.95 -23.25
CA ALA A 35 -4.82 13.12 -23.04
C ALA A 35 -6.21 12.87 -23.64
N PRO A 36 -7.31 13.20 -22.92
CA PRO A 36 -7.36 13.67 -21.52
C PRO A 36 -7.09 12.54 -20.53
N SER A 37 -6.27 12.82 -19.52
CA SER A 37 -6.04 11.88 -18.42
C SER A 37 -7.31 11.70 -17.60
N PRO A 38 -7.63 10.47 -17.16
CA PRO A 38 -8.78 10.24 -16.26
C PRO A 38 -8.59 10.97 -14.93
N PRO A 39 -9.69 11.32 -14.22
CA PRO A 39 -9.59 11.85 -12.87
C PRO A 39 -8.82 10.88 -11.97
N LEU A 40 -7.78 11.38 -11.27
CA LEU A 40 -6.90 10.53 -10.47
C LEU A 40 -7.66 9.79 -9.36
N VAL A 41 -8.71 10.39 -8.79
CA VAL A 41 -9.55 9.75 -7.78
C VAL A 41 -10.20 8.46 -8.32
N ARG A 42 -10.62 8.45 -9.59
CA ARG A 42 -11.16 7.25 -10.23
C ARG A 42 -10.08 6.19 -10.47
N ALA A 43 -8.87 6.61 -10.84
CA ALA A 43 -7.75 5.71 -11.05
C ALA A 43 -7.35 4.95 -9.76
N PHE A 44 -7.75 5.41 -8.59
CA PHE A 44 -7.48 4.73 -7.30
C PHE A 44 -8.11 3.33 -7.21
N ARG A 45 -9.12 3.01 -8.02
CA ARG A 45 -9.62 1.63 -8.17
C ARG A 45 -8.52 0.64 -8.61
N MET A 46 -7.49 1.12 -9.33
CA MET A 46 -6.36 0.32 -9.81
C MET A 46 -5.20 0.19 -8.80
N LEU A 47 -5.24 0.87 -7.65
CA LEU A 47 -4.14 0.82 -6.68
C LEU A 47 -3.80 -0.60 -6.19
N PRO A 48 -4.74 -1.54 -5.99
CA PRO A 48 -4.39 -2.93 -5.68
C PRO A 48 -3.58 -3.62 -6.79
N LEU A 49 -3.88 -3.35 -8.08
CA LEU A 49 -3.10 -3.87 -9.20
C LEU A 49 -1.70 -3.22 -9.24
N VAL A 50 -1.61 -1.91 -8.97
CA VAL A 50 -0.32 -1.24 -8.81
C VAL A 50 0.47 -1.91 -7.68
N GLY A 51 -0.20 -2.28 -6.59
CA GLY A 51 0.37 -3.05 -5.48
C GLY A 51 0.94 -4.40 -5.92
N ALA A 52 0.20 -5.13 -6.74
CA ALA A 52 0.67 -6.39 -7.30
C ALA A 52 1.91 -6.20 -8.19
N ILE A 53 1.92 -5.17 -9.04
CA ILE A 53 3.07 -4.85 -9.90
C ILE A 53 4.29 -4.47 -9.06
N VAL A 54 4.15 -3.56 -8.10
CA VAL A 54 5.25 -3.13 -7.22
C VAL A 54 5.76 -4.30 -6.38
N GLY A 55 4.87 -5.12 -5.81
CA GLY A 55 5.22 -6.31 -5.06
C GLY A 55 5.96 -7.35 -5.91
N THR A 56 5.52 -7.55 -7.16
CA THR A 56 6.22 -8.45 -8.11
C THR A 56 7.61 -7.95 -8.46
N LEU A 57 7.79 -6.64 -8.69
CA LEU A 57 9.10 -6.05 -8.98
C LEU A 57 10.02 -6.12 -7.75
N ALA A 58 9.50 -5.91 -6.55
CA ALA A 58 10.24 -6.10 -5.30
C ALA A 58 10.61 -7.58 -5.08
N ALA A 59 9.71 -8.51 -5.40
CA ALA A 59 9.99 -9.95 -5.35
C ALA A 59 11.09 -10.37 -6.35
N LEU A 60 11.09 -9.78 -7.54
CA LEU A 60 12.18 -10.00 -8.50
C LEU A 60 13.52 -9.49 -7.94
N ALA A 61 13.54 -8.32 -7.31
CA ALA A 61 14.76 -7.80 -6.66
C ALA A 61 15.22 -8.71 -5.51
N PHE A 62 14.29 -9.28 -4.72
CA PHE A 62 14.59 -10.28 -3.71
C PHE A 62 15.26 -11.53 -4.32
N LEU A 63 14.65 -12.12 -5.36
CA LEU A 63 15.15 -13.31 -6.03
C LEU A 63 16.51 -13.08 -6.68
N LEU A 64 16.73 -11.92 -7.31
CA LEU A 64 18.04 -11.58 -7.89
C LEU A 64 19.11 -11.43 -6.80
N ALA A 65 18.77 -10.84 -5.66
CA ALA A 65 19.68 -10.73 -4.53
C ALA A 65 20.02 -12.11 -3.94
N SER A 66 19.03 -13.02 -3.81
CA SER A 66 19.25 -14.41 -3.40
C SER A 66 20.12 -15.17 -4.41
N ALA A 67 19.87 -15.01 -5.71
CA ALA A 67 20.63 -15.70 -6.76
C ALA A 67 22.12 -15.34 -6.81
N ILE A 68 22.51 -14.14 -6.32
CA ILE A 68 23.93 -13.77 -6.15
C ILE A 68 24.49 -14.17 -4.78
N GLY A 69 23.75 -14.94 -3.98
CA GLY A 69 24.21 -15.54 -2.73
C GLY A 69 23.94 -14.71 -1.47
N LEU A 70 23.12 -13.63 -1.54
CA LEU A 70 22.73 -12.91 -0.33
C LEU A 70 21.76 -13.76 0.51
N GLN A 71 22.00 -13.80 1.81
CA GLN A 71 21.08 -14.44 2.76
C GLN A 71 19.71 -13.73 2.77
N PRO A 72 18.59 -14.42 3.07
CA PRO A 72 17.24 -13.85 2.97
C PRO A 72 17.04 -12.51 3.67
N PRO A 73 17.58 -12.22 4.86
CA PRO A 73 17.45 -10.88 5.46
C PRO A 73 18.12 -9.78 4.65
N LEU A 74 19.25 -10.05 4.00
CA LEU A 74 19.93 -9.09 3.12
C LEU A 74 19.20 -8.92 1.81
N ALA A 75 18.67 -10.01 1.23
CA ALA A 75 17.79 -9.96 0.06
C ALA A 75 16.52 -9.14 0.35
N ALA A 76 15.96 -9.25 1.56
CA ALA A 76 14.83 -8.44 2.02
C ALA A 76 15.18 -6.94 2.07
N VAL A 77 16.38 -6.58 2.54
CA VAL A 77 16.83 -5.17 2.51
C VAL A 77 16.86 -4.65 1.07
N VAL A 78 17.45 -5.42 0.13
CA VAL A 78 17.53 -5.03 -1.29
C VAL A 78 16.12 -4.84 -1.88
N ALA A 79 15.22 -5.79 -1.64
CA ALA A 79 13.86 -5.74 -2.16
C ALA A 79 13.07 -4.52 -1.65
N LEU A 80 13.12 -4.27 -0.33
CA LEU A 80 12.40 -3.15 0.29
C LEU A 80 13.02 -1.79 -0.03
N ALA A 81 14.35 -1.70 -0.14
CA ALA A 81 15.02 -0.49 -0.61
C ALA A 81 14.66 -0.16 -2.07
N PHE A 82 14.64 -1.19 -2.94
CA PHE A 82 14.19 -1.04 -4.32
C PHE A 82 12.72 -0.62 -4.38
N GLN A 83 11.84 -1.21 -3.55
CA GLN A 83 10.43 -0.84 -3.48
C GLN A 83 10.25 0.63 -3.07
N ALA A 84 10.94 1.09 -2.02
CA ALA A 84 10.91 2.48 -1.58
C ALA A 84 11.44 3.44 -2.66
N TRP A 85 12.52 3.08 -3.35
CA TRP A 85 13.02 3.84 -4.49
C TRP A 85 11.99 3.90 -5.63
N LEU A 86 11.38 2.77 -5.98
CA LEU A 86 10.39 2.66 -7.06
C LEU A 86 9.15 3.52 -6.80
N THR A 87 8.67 3.56 -5.54
CA THR A 87 7.51 4.37 -5.12
C THR A 87 7.87 5.81 -4.75
N GLY A 88 9.16 6.16 -4.78
CA GLY A 88 9.63 7.49 -4.37
C GLY A 88 9.47 7.75 -2.88
N ALA A 89 9.38 6.70 -2.07
CA ALA A 89 9.15 6.73 -0.62
C ALA A 89 7.87 7.49 -0.21
N LEU A 90 6.88 7.58 -1.11
CA LEU A 90 5.63 8.34 -0.91
C LEU A 90 4.87 7.90 0.36
N HIS A 91 4.86 6.60 0.63
CA HIS A 91 4.10 6.05 1.74
C HIS A 91 4.90 6.07 3.05
N GLU A 92 6.21 5.93 2.96
CA GLU A 92 7.15 6.07 4.07
C GLU A 92 7.13 7.50 4.61
N ASP A 93 7.14 8.49 3.73
CA ASP A 93 6.99 9.91 4.06
C ASP A 93 5.66 10.16 4.80
N GLY A 94 4.55 9.63 4.25
CA GLY A 94 3.25 9.71 4.90
C GLY A 94 3.19 9.05 6.28
N LEU A 95 3.87 7.91 6.48
CA LEU A 95 3.98 7.28 7.80
C LEU A 95 4.74 8.16 8.78
N ALA A 96 5.87 8.75 8.36
CA ALA A 96 6.67 9.61 9.21
C ALA A 96 5.87 10.85 9.65
N ASP A 97 5.26 11.55 8.71
CA ASP A 97 4.45 12.74 8.98
C ASP A 97 3.25 12.43 9.88
N PHE A 98 2.56 11.30 9.60
CA PHE A 98 1.46 10.83 10.44
C PHE A 98 1.93 10.55 11.88
N ALA A 99 3.04 9.83 12.06
CA ALA A 99 3.58 9.49 13.37
C ALA A 99 4.01 10.75 14.14
N ASP A 100 4.69 11.69 13.48
CA ASP A 100 5.08 12.97 14.09
C ASP A 100 3.86 13.82 14.47
N GLY A 101 2.86 13.88 13.63
CA GLY A 101 1.62 14.59 13.92
C GLY A 101 0.89 14.00 15.13
N ILE A 102 0.70 12.67 15.13
CA ILE A 102 -0.03 11.96 16.21
C ILE A 102 0.74 12.02 17.53
N GLY A 103 2.06 11.79 17.51
CA GLY A 103 2.89 11.72 18.70
C GLY A 103 3.28 13.11 19.26
N GLY A 104 3.50 14.09 18.37
CA GLY A 104 4.01 15.42 18.75
C GLY A 104 2.95 16.50 18.98
N GLY A 105 1.72 16.31 18.47
CA GLY A 105 0.65 17.32 18.57
C GLY A 105 -0.27 17.12 19.76
N SER A 106 -0.51 18.20 20.55
CA SER A 106 -1.42 18.20 21.69
C SER A 106 -2.89 18.46 21.30
N SER A 107 -3.14 19.11 20.16
CA SER A 107 -4.47 19.36 19.61
C SER A 107 -4.55 18.86 18.16
N ARG A 108 -5.78 18.71 17.64
CA ARG A 108 -6.02 18.33 16.24
C ARG A 108 -5.31 19.28 15.26
N GLU A 109 -5.45 20.58 15.49
CA GLU A 109 -4.85 21.64 14.66
C GLU A 109 -3.31 21.54 14.68
N ARG A 110 -2.74 21.30 15.87
CA ARG A 110 -1.29 21.16 16.03
C ARG A 110 -0.78 19.90 15.35
N LYS A 111 -1.50 18.76 15.44
CA LYS A 111 -1.18 17.51 14.73
C LYS A 111 -1.13 17.75 13.21
N LEU A 112 -2.19 18.36 12.65
CA LEU A 112 -2.26 18.66 11.22
C LEU A 112 -1.21 19.70 10.78
N ALA A 113 -0.77 20.60 11.65
CA ALA A 113 0.31 21.53 11.37
C ALA A 113 1.68 20.83 11.33
N ILE A 114 1.95 19.90 12.26
CA ILE A 114 3.18 19.11 12.28
C ILE A 114 3.28 18.26 11.01
N MET A 115 2.21 17.60 10.57
CA MET A 115 2.16 16.79 9.34
C MET A 115 2.43 17.59 8.05
N ARG A 116 2.57 18.91 8.10
CA ARG A 116 2.97 19.76 6.97
C ARG A 116 4.42 20.21 7.03
N ASP A 117 5.07 20.00 8.15
CA ASP A 117 6.50 20.32 8.30
C ASP A 117 7.32 19.27 7.57
N SER A 118 8.15 19.68 6.64
CA SER A 118 9.00 18.77 5.84
C SER A 118 10.15 18.13 6.65
N ARG A 119 10.27 18.45 7.93
CA ARG A 119 11.30 17.90 8.81
C ARG A 119 10.79 16.65 9.51
N VAL A 120 11.53 15.58 9.41
CA VAL A 120 11.24 14.35 10.15
C VAL A 120 11.56 14.58 11.63
N GLY A 121 10.58 14.35 12.49
CA GLY A 121 10.72 14.41 13.93
C GLY A 121 11.07 13.04 14.53
N THR A 122 11.16 13.00 15.85
CA THR A 122 11.55 11.78 16.57
C THR A 122 10.55 10.65 16.42
N PHE A 123 9.25 10.94 16.44
CA PHE A 123 8.21 9.90 16.27
C PHE A 123 8.21 9.34 14.86
N GLY A 124 8.35 10.20 13.83
CA GLY A 124 8.48 9.79 12.43
C GLY A 124 9.72 8.91 12.22
N ALA A 125 10.86 9.33 12.74
CA ALA A 125 12.11 8.55 12.64
C ALA A 125 11.97 7.17 13.29
N LEU A 126 11.38 7.08 14.48
CA LEU A 126 11.14 5.81 15.17
C LEU A 126 10.11 4.94 14.43
N ALA A 127 9.05 5.54 13.91
CA ALA A 127 8.05 4.83 13.13
C ALA A 127 8.65 4.21 11.86
N LEU A 128 9.47 4.96 11.12
CA LEU A 128 10.20 4.45 9.96
C LEU A 128 11.18 3.33 10.36
N LEU A 129 11.98 3.54 11.39
CA LEU A 129 12.97 2.56 11.84
C LEU A 129 12.31 1.22 12.19
N PHE A 130 11.29 1.23 13.05
CA PHE A 130 10.62 0.00 13.48
C PHE A 130 9.82 -0.65 12.36
N THR A 131 9.19 0.13 11.48
CA THR A 131 8.43 -0.41 10.35
C THR A 131 9.37 -1.06 9.33
N VAL A 132 10.45 -0.39 8.93
CA VAL A 132 11.42 -0.94 7.97
C VAL A 132 12.13 -2.16 8.55
N LEU A 133 12.61 -2.08 9.80
CA LEU A 133 13.25 -3.21 10.48
C LEU A 133 12.29 -4.40 10.59
N GLY A 134 11.04 -4.16 11.01
CA GLY A 134 10.02 -5.20 11.11
C GLY A 134 9.74 -5.87 9.78
N LYS A 135 9.64 -5.11 8.68
CA LYS A 135 9.45 -5.65 7.32
C LYS A 135 10.65 -6.49 6.88
N VAL A 136 11.88 -6.01 7.12
CA VAL A 136 13.12 -6.75 6.76
C VAL A 136 13.19 -8.08 7.49
N LEU A 137 12.92 -8.08 8.79
CA LEU A 137 12.95 -9.31 9.59
C LEU A 137 11.84 -10.28 9.17
N ALA A 138 10.61 -9.79 9.00
CA ALA A 138 9.48 -10.63 8.59
C ALA A 138 9.68 -11.24 7.19
N LEU A 139 10.13 -10.44 6.23
CA LEU A 139 10.42 -10.91 4.88
C LEU A 139 11.63 -11.85 4.85
N GLY A 140 12.65 -11.57 5.66
CA GLY A 140 13.81 -12.44 5.82
C GLY A 140 13.43 -13.82 6.37
N GLU A 141 12.54 -13.87 7.38
CA GLU A 141 12.01 -15.11 7.94
C GLU A 141 11.22 -15.90 6.88
N ALA A 142 10.27 -15.25 6.20
CA ALA A 142 9.52 -15.87 5.10
C ALA A 142 10.46 -16.42 4.01
N GLY A 143 11.50 -15.67 3.65
CA GLY A 143 12.50 -16.09 2.65
C GLY A 143 13.40 -17.22 3.11
N THR A 144 13.66 -17.33 4.42
CA THR A 144 14.41 -18.45 5.01
C THR A 144 13.59 -19.74 4.93
N ALA A 145 12.29 -19.67 5.12
CA ALA A 145 11.40 -20.81 4.96
C ALA A 145 11.23 -21.19 3.49
N SER A 146 11.00 -20.22 2.60
CA SER A 146 10.91 -20.44 1.16
C SER A 146 10.97 -19.12 0.38
N GLU A 147 11.76 -19.08 -0.70
CA GLU A 147 11.75 -17.94 -1.64
C GLU A 147 10.36 -17.70 -2.25
N ALA A 148 9.62 -18.77 -2.54
CA ALA A 148 8.25 -18.65 -3.05
C ALA A 148 7.34 -17.96 -2.03
N LEU A 149 7.52 -18.22 -0.74
CA LEU A 149 6.76 -17.59 0.31
C LEU A 149 7.07 -16.08 0.42
N ALA A 150 8.35 -15.69 0.32
CA ALA A 150 8.75 -14.29 0.26
C ALA A 150 8.15 -13.56 -0.94
N VAL A 151 8.09 -14.21 -2.11
CA VAL A 151 7.43 -13.68 -3.31
C VAL A 151 5.94 -13.45 -3.07
N LEU A 152 5.24 -14.45 -2.53
CA LEU A 152 3.81 -14.35 -2.21
C LEU A 152 3.54 -13.29 -1.14
N ALA A 153 4.41 -13.17 -0.14
CA ALA A 153 4.32 -12.16 0.90
C ALA A 153 4.43 -10.74 0.33
N LEU A 154 5.42 -10.48 -0.54
CA LEU A 154 5.61 -9.15 -1.16
C LEU A 154 4.43 -8.75 -2.04
N ILE A 155 3.90 -9.68 -2.85
CA ILE A 155 2.76 -9.39 -3.72
C ILE A 155 1.50 -9.15 -2.89
N SER A 156 1.22 -10.02 -1.90
CA SER A 156 0.06 -9.89 -1.01
C SER A 156 0.09 -8.59 -0.20
N ALA A 157 1.26 -8.26 0.37
CA ALA A 157 1.48 -7.03 1.10
C ALA A 157 1.28 -5.80 0.21
N GLY A 158 1.80 -5.83 -1.01
CA GLY A 158 1.60 -4.78 -2.00
C GLY A 158 0.14 -4.53 -2.34
N VAL A 159 -0.65 -5.59 -2.55
CA VAL A 159 -2.08 -5.52 -2.91
C VAL A 159 -2.92 -5.00 -1.74
N LEU A 160 -2.81 -5.64 -0.58
CA LEU A 160 -3.69 -5.36 0.57
C LEU A 160 -3.39 -4.00 1.21
N SER A 161 -2.13 -3.58 1.22
CA SER A 161 -1.74 -2.29 1.76
C SER A 161 -2.28 -1.13 0.92
N ARG A 162 -2.30 -1.24 -0.39
CA ARG A 162 -2.87 -0.20 -1.26
C ARG A 162 -4.39 -0.18 -1.24
N LEU A 163 -5.04 -1.32 -1.08
CA LEU A 163 -6.47 -1.37 -0.78
C LEU A 163 -6.77 -0.57 0.50
N ALA A 164 -5.97 -0.72 1.56
CA ALA A 164 -6.16 -0.01 2.81
C ALA A 164 -6.13 1.52 2.63
N SER A 165 -5.22 2.05 1.79
CA SER A 165 -5.20 3.48 1.46
C SER A 165 -6.49 3.93 0.78
N VAL A 166 -6.99 3.17 -0.21
CA VAL A 166 -8.24 3.50 -0.90
C VAL A 166 -9.43 3.51 0.06
N LEU A 167 -9.53 2.48 0.91
CA LEU A 167 -10.63 2.37 1.88
C LEU A 167 -10.59 3.50 2.91
N LEU A 168 -9.41 3.90 3.38
CA LEU A 168 -9.26 5.01 4.33
C LEU A 168 -9.72 6.34 3.70
N LEU A 169 -9.30 6.63 2.48
CA LEU A 169 -9.70 7.81 1.73
C LEU A 169 -11.21 7.83 1.40
N HIS A 170 -11.82 6.65 1.19
CA HIS A 170 -13.26 6.51 0.94
C HIS A 170 -14.10 6.70 2.20
N ARG A 171 -13.68 6.10 3.34
CA ARG A 171 -14.52 6.01 4.55
C ARG A 171 -14.46 7.22 5.45
N LEU A 172 -13.38 8.01 5.38
CA LEU A 172 -13.19 9.17 6.23
C LEU A 172 -13.34 10.47 5.44
N PRO A 173 -14.00 11.50 6.00
CA PRO A 173 -14.00 12.82 5.40
C PRO A 173 -12.59 13.42 5.43
N PRO A 174 -12.26 14.39 4.56
CA PRO A 174 -10.99 15.10 4.63
C PRO A 174 -10.80 15.78 6.00
N ALA A 175 -9.65 15.56 6.64
CA ALA A 175 -9.33 16.20 7.91
C ALA A 175 -8.96 17.69 7.74
N ARG A 176 -8.59 18.11 6.54
CA ARG A 176 -8.24 19.50 6.17
C ARG A 176 -8.75 19.81 4.78
N LEU A 177 -9.08 21.09 4.52
CA LEU A 177 -9.60 21.57 3.23
C LEU A 177 -8.47 22.00 2.27
N GLU A 178 -7.31 21.38 2.35
CA GLU A 178 -6.13 21.65 1.55
C GLU A 178 -5.19 20.44 1.50
N GLY A 179 -4.18 20.49 0.63
CA GLY A 179 -3.25 19.39 0.41
C GLY A 179 -3.64 18.50 -0.77
N LEU A 180 -2.80 17.52 -1.05
CA LEU A 180 -2.93 16.68 -2.24
C LEU A 180 -4.19 15.81 -2.18
N SER A 181 -4.44 15.12 -1.07
CA SER A 181 -5.62 14.25 -0.93
C SER A 181 -6.94 15.00 -1.07
N TYR A 182 -7.03 16.22 -0.51
CA TYR A 182 -8.20 17.08 -0.68
C TYR A 182 -8.43 17.48 -2.14
N ARG A 183 -7.35 17.85 -2.88
CA ARG A 183 -7.44 18.22 -4.30
C ARG A 183 -7.80 17.06 -5.21
N ILE A 184 -7.32 15.84 -4.90
CA ILE A 184 -7.67 14.63 -5.66
C ILE A 184 -9.14 14.26 -5.40
N GLY A 185 -9.63 14.46 -4.18
CA GLY A 185 -10.97 14.08 -3.75
C GLY A 185 -11.02 12.71 -3.08
N CYS A 186 -12.22 12.37 -2.56
CA CYS A 186 -12.47 11.08 -1.92
C CYS A 186 -12.96 10.07 -2.99
N PRO A 187 -12.40 8.85 -3.02
CA PRO A 187 -12.94 7.78 -3.83
C PRO A 187 -14.42 7.53 -3.50
N ASP A 188 -15.25 7.44 -4.50
CA ASP A 188 -16.66 7.08 -4.32
C ASP A 188 -16.84 5.59 -4.01
N LYS A 189 -18.09 5.18 -3.79
CA LYS A 189 -18.42 3.79 -3.46
C LYS A 189 -18.06 2.82 -4.60
N GLU A 190 -18.22 3.23 -5.84
CA GLU A 190 -17.90 2.41 -7.02
C GLU A 190 -16.38 2.16 -7.08
N THR A 191 -15.58 3.21 -7.04
CA THR A 191 -14.11 3.15 -7.01
C THR A 191 -13.59 2.26 -5.87
N ALA A 192 -14.12 2.44 -4.66
CA ALA A 192 -13.73 1.63 -3.50
C ALA A 192 -14.14 0.16 -3.64
N THR A 193 -15.35 -0.11 -4.19
CA THR A 193 -15.84 -1.47 -4.42
C THR A 193 -15.00 -2.18 -5.48
N GLU A 194 -14.65 -1.52 -6.58
CA GLU A 194 -13.80 -2.10 -7.61
C GLU A 194 -12.39 -2.40 -7.08
N ALA A 195 -11.79 -1.49 -6.31
CA ALA A 195 -10.52 -1.73 -5.64
C ALA A 195 -10.58 -2.97 -4.72
N LEU A 196 -11.67 -3.10 -3.95
CA LEU A 196 -11.88 -4.26 -3.10
C LEU A 196 -12.01 -5.56 -3.91
N VAL A 197 -12.77 -5.55 -5.00
CA VAL A 197 -12.93 -6.72 -5.90
C VAL A 197 -11.59 -7.14 -6.48
N TYR A 198 -10.78 -6.20 -7.01
CA TYR A 198 -9.45 -6.51 -7.53
C TYR A 198 -8.53 -7.09 -6.44
N ALA A 199 -8.53 -6.48 -5.27
CA ALA A 199 -7.70 -6.96 -4.17
C ALA A 199 -8.09 -8.37 -3.72
N LEU A 200 -9.38 -8.65 -3.56
CA LEU A 200 -9.88 -9.97 -3.16
C LEU A 200 -9.65 -11.02 -4.24
N ALA A 201 -9.81 -10.69 -5.51
CA ALA A 201 -9.52 -11.59 -6.62
C ALA A 201 -8.03 -11.99 -6.63
N ILE A 202 -7.13 -11.02 -6.50
CA ILE A 202 -5.69 -11.29 -6.44
C ILE A 202 -5.33 -12.05 -5.17
N ALA A 203 -5.84 -11.65 -3.99
CA ALA A 203 -5.59 -12.35 -2.73
C ALA A 203 -6.10 -13.80 -2.78
N GLY A 204 -7.25 -14.05 -3.42
CA GLY A 204 -7.77 -15.41 -3.64
C GLY A 204 -6.85 -16.27 -4.52
N LEU A 205 -6.34 -15.71 -5.62
CA LEU A 205 -5.37 -16.41 -6.49
C LEU A 205 -4.06 -16.69 -5.75
N LEU A 206 -3.54 -15.73 -4.98
CA LEU A 206 -2.34 -15.92 -4.16
C LEU A 206 -2.60 -16.95 -3.04
N GLY A 207 -3.79 -16.96 -2.44
CA GLY A 207 -4.22 -17.96 -1.46
C GLY A 207 -4.18 -19.38 -2.00
N LEU A 208 -4.58 -19.58 -3.27
CA LEU A 208 -4.44 -20.89 -3.94
C LEU A 208 -2.98 -21.28 -4.10
N ALA A 209 -2.09 -20.31 -4.37
CA ALA A 209 -0.64 -20.56 -4.50
C ALA A 209 0.03 -20.82 -3.15
N ILE A 210 -0.45 -20.20 -2.06
CA ILE A 210 0.00 -20.46 -0.69
C ILE A 210 -0.35 -21.91 -0.29
N GLY A 211 -1.53 -22.42 -0.71
CA GLY A 211 -1.97 -23.78 -0.41
C GLY A 211 -2.39 -24.03 1.04
N ASP A 212 -2.34 -22.98 1.89
CA ASP A 212 -2.76 -23.04 3.30
C ASP A 212 -3.78 -21.97 3.63
N ALA A 213 -4.99 -22.42 3.96
CA ALA A 213 -6.11 -21.54 4.31
C ALA A 213 -5.89 -20.79 5.64
N GLY A 214 -5.11 -21.37 6.55
CA GLY A 214 -4.77 -20.76 7.84
C GLY A 214 -3.92 -19.53 7.64
N THR A 215 -2.87 -19.62 6.85
CA THR A 215 -1.99 -18.49 6.49
C THR A 215 -2.77 -17.41 5.74
N LEU A 216 -3.63 -17.77 4.77
CA LEU A 216 -4.46 -16.80 4.07
C LEU A 216 -5.38 -16.04 5.04
N LEU A 217 -6.05 -16.77 5.94
CA LEU A 217 -6.93 -16.15 6.95
C LEU A 217 -6.14 -15.21 7.87
N LEU A 218 -4.96 -15.62 8.34
CA LEU A 218 -4.08 -14.81 9.17
C LEU A 218 -3.67 -13.51 8.47
N VAL A 219 -3.29 -13.59 7.19
CA VAL A 219 -2.93 -12.45 6.35
C VAL A 219 -4.09 -11.45 6.23
N LEU A 220 -5.30 -11.94 5.95
CA LEU A 220 -6.48 -11.08 5.83
C LEU A 220 -6.86 -10.42 7.17
N ILE A 221 -6.77 -11.16 8.28
CA ILE A 221 -7.01 -10.63 9.62
C ILE A 221 -5.96 -9.57 9.97
N ALA A 222 -4.68 -9.83 9.72
CA ALA A 222 -3.60 -8.89 9.99
C ALA A 222 -3.76 -7.59 9.18
N ALA A 223 -4.11 -7.69 7.89
CA ALA A 223 -4.42 -6.54 7.05
C ALA A 223 -5.61 -5.73 7.60
N ALA A 224 -6.68 -6.40 8.00
CA ALA A 224 -7.88 -5.76 8.58
C ALA A 224 -7.56 -5.06 9.91
N ILE A 225 -6.76 -5.65 10.78
CA ILE A 225 -6.33 -5.05 12.05
C ILE A 225 -5.45 -3.82 11.78
N GLY A 226 -4.44 -3.94 10.90
CA GLY A 226 -3.57 -2.81 10.53
C GLY A 226 -4.38 -1.62 9.99
N TYR A 227 -5.31 -1.89 9.08
CA TYR A 227 -6.23 -0.88 8.56
C TYR A 227 -7.09 -0.24 9.68
N TRP A 228 -7.73 -1.06 10.52
CA TRP A 228 -8.60 -0.60 11.59
C TRP A 228 -7.87 0.30 12.60
N VAL A 229 -6.63 -0.02 12.93
CA VAL A 229 -5.79 0.79 13.83
C VAL A 229 -5.61 2.18 13.26
N VAL A 230 -5.14 2.31 12.00
CA VAL A 230 -4.87 3.62 11.40
C VAL A 230 -6.17 4.39 11.15
N GLU A 231 -7.25 3.73 10.70
CA GLU A 231 -8.56 4.35 10.53
C GLU A 231 -9.09 4.90 11.85
N THR A 232 -8.98 4.13 12.94
CA THR A 232 -9.44 4.57 14.27
C THR A 232 -8.65 5.75 14.80
N VAL A 233 -7.32 5.74 14.65
CA VAL A 233 -6.45 6.85 15.06
C VAL A 233 -6.78 8.10 14.25
N SER A 234 -6.87 7.98 12.92
CA SER A 234 -7.22 9.10 12.02
C SER A 234 -8.57 9.71 12.37
N ARG A 235 -9.59 8.88 12.57
CA ARG A 235 -10.94 9.32 12.95
C ARG A 235 -10.95 10.05 14.29
N ARG A 236 -10.32 9.48 15.32
CA ARG A 236 -10.35 10.01 16.69
C ARG A 236 -9.45 11.22 16.87
N GLN A 237 -8.28 11.24 16.25
CA GLN A 237 -7.26 12.27 16.53
C GLN A 237 -7.19 13.37 15.48
N LEU A 238 -7.55 13.08 14.22
CA LEU A 238 -7.55 14.04 13.12
C LEU A 238 -8.97 14.44 12.68
N GLY A 239 -9.99 13.68 13.08
CA GLY A 239 -11.38 13.88 12.65
C GLY A 239 -11.61 13.55 11.17
N GLY A 240 -10.67 12.85 10.51
CA GLY A 240 -10.76 12.54 9.09
C GLY A 240 -9.47 11.99 8.51
N GLN A 241 -9.39 11.94 7.17
CA GLN A 241 -8.23 11.45 6.43
C GLN A 241 -7.32 12.59 5.93
N THR A 242 -6.04 12.25 5.72
CA THR A 242 -5.05 13.01 4.96
C THR A 242 -4.31 12.05 4.02
N GLY A 243 -3.52 12.57 3.09
CA GLY A 243 -2.61 11.74 2.28
C GLY A 243 -1.63 10.96 3.15
N ASP A 244 -1.14 11.60 4.23
CA ASP A 244 -0.19 11.03 5.16
C ASP A 244 -0.81 9.86 5.94
N ALA A 245 -2.08 10.00 6.37
CA ALA A 245 -2.83 8.90 6.99
C ALA A 245 -3.05 7.72 6.02
N ALA A 246 -3.26 7.99 4.72
CA ALA A 246 -3.35 6.94 3.70
C ALA A 246 -2.01 6.24 3.47
N GLY A 247 -0.89 6.98 3.49
CA GLY A 247 0.46 6.44 3.46
C GLY A 247 0.76 5.58 4.69
N ALA A 248 0.40 6.07 5.89
CA ALA A 248 0.51 5.32 7.14
C ALA A 248 -0.31 4.01 7.11
N ALA A 249 -1.54 4.04 6.58
CA ALA A 249 -2.37 2.84 6.43
C ALA A 249 -1.69 1.82 5.51
N GLN A 250 -1.12 2.28 4.40
CA GLN A 250 -0.36 1.43 3.49
C GLN A 250 0.83 0.78 4.22
N GLN A 251 1.66 1.54 4.91
CA GLN A 251 2.87 1.03 5.56
C GLN A 251 2.57 0.08 6.72
N ILE A 252 1.57 0.37 7.54
CA ILE A 252 1.18 -0.47 8.68
C ILE A 252 0.54 -1.78 8.19
N VAL A 253 -0.32 -1.73 7.15
CA VAL A 253 -0.91 -2.95 6.59
C VAL A 253 0.14 -3.79 5.88
N GLU A 254 1.08 -3.19 5.17
CA GLU A 254 2.18 -3.91 4.54
C GLU A 254 3.03 -4.66 5.57
N LEU A 255 3.41 -4.00 6.68
CA LEU A 255 4.11 -4.63 7.79
C LEU A 255 3.28 -5.77 8.40
N ALA A 256 2.00 -5.54 8.68
CA ALA A 256 1.12 -6.53 9.28
C ALA A 256 0.99 -7.81 8.41
N VAL A 257 0.87 -7.63 7.10
CA VAL A 257 0.82 -8.76 6.14
C VAL A 257 2.13 -9.52 6.13
N LEU A 258 3.28 -8.85 6.06
CA LEU A 258 4.59 -9.52 6.09
C LEU A 258 4.80 -10.29 7.39
N LEU A 259 4.42 -9.71 8.56
CA LEU A 259 4.46 -10.40 9.85
C LEU A 259 3.55 -11.64 9.87
N ALA A 260 2.37 -11.56 9.25
CA ALA A 260 1.47 -12.71 9.17
C ALA A 260 2.08 -13.87 8.36
N PHE A 261 2.81 -13.58 7.29
CA PHE A 261 3.56 -14.60 6.56
C PHE A 261 4.71 -15.18 7.41
N ALA A 262 5.45 -14.37 8.15
CA ALA A 262 6.51 -14.85 9.02
C ALA A 262 6.02 -15.79 10.13
N VAL A 263 4.81 -15.53 10.68
CA VAL A 263 4.19 -16.38 11.73
C VAL A 263 3.55 -17.65 11.15
N GLY A 264 2.97 -17.55 9.95
CA GLY A 264 2.30 -18.66 9.27
C GLY A 264 3.23 -19.69 8.64
N THR A 265 4.56 -19.49 8.72
CA THR A 265 5.54 -20.49 8.26
C THR A 265 5.66 -21.61 9.28
N PRO A 266 5.49 -22.87 8.87
CA PRO A 266 5.68 -24.01 9.76
C PRO A 266 7.14 -24.21 10.17
#